data_5f88c0242ac1b93346b08e3a52d744f6
#
_entry.id   5f88c0242ac1b93346b08e3a52d744f6
#
_cell.length_a   1.000
_cell.length_b   1.000
_cell.length_c   1.000
_cell.angle_alpha   90.00
_cell.angle_beta   90.00
_cell.angle_gamma   90.00
#
_symmetry.space_group_name_H-M   'P 1'
#
loop_
_entity.id
_entity.type
_entity.pdbx_description
1 polymer ?
#
loop_
_entity_poly.entity_id
_entity_poly.type
_entity_poly.pdbx_seq_one_letter_code
_entity_poly.pdbx_strand_id
1 'polypeptide(L)'
;MKKWSAGQTISILTGITVAMMIGLIVLRRLFGQFMDKTAWELSVELIAVIAIVVINKYWLHVPLSYRWQTHGLFWNVCWLGLLLVFINGGVFIGSYFVNTKFVPGIEAVVMSLLVGFYEESFFRGIILGQLVHNFKGRYRIVNAVLVSSVLFGLMHAGHFFDNFGQSGINTTLQIGYAICLGVYFSAVTLRTGSLFWTMVMHATFDLPSFYLEFAEHANILSGSMPGEELVFSLISDAVHYLPVLLIGLWLVRKSQLAEIHHANQAWVN
;
A
#
# COMPACT_ATOMS: atom_id res chain seq x y z
N MET A 1 21.25 -3.58 -7.77
CA MET A 1 20.07 -4.47 -7.69
C MET A 1 20.47 -5.90 -8.00
N LYS A 2 19.74 -6.89 -7.48
CA LYS A 2 20.00 -8.31 -7.76
C LYS A 2 19.48 -8.70 -9.14
N LYS A 3 20.29 -9.44 -9.89
CA LYS A 3 19.93 -9.98 -11.21
C LYS A 3 19.43 -11.41 -11.07
N TRP A 4 18.16 -11.64 -11.38
CA TRP A 4 17.47 -12.92 -11.31
C TRP A 4 16.69 -13.18 -12.59
N SER A 5 16.34 -14.41 -12.88
CA SER A 5 15.32 -14.71 -13.89
C SER A 5 13.94 -14.22 -13.41
N ALA A 6 13.00 -14.05 -14.33
CA ALA A 6 11.64 -13.59 -13.97
C ALA A 6 10.98 -14.52 -12.92
N GLY A 7 11.09 -15.85 -13.10
CA GLY A 7 10.55 -16.81 -12.14
C GLY A 7 11.22 -16.72 -10.77
N GLN A 8 12.56 -16.63 -10.71
CA GLN A 8 13.29 -16.43 -9.46
C GLN A 8 12.87 -15.12 -8.77
N THR A 9 12.72 -14.04 -9.53
CA THR A 9 12.28 -12.74 -9.01
C THR A 9 10.92 -12.86 -8.32
N ILE A 10 9.92 -13.44 -9.01
CA ILE A 10 8.59 -13.64 -8.44
C ILE A 10 8.67 -14.52 -7.18
N SER A 11 9.33 -15.67 -7.25
CA SER A 11 9.42 -16.60 -6.12
C SER A 11 10.08 -15.99 -4.89
N ILE A 12 11.21 -15.27 -5.07
CA ILE A 12 11.94 -14.65 -3.97
C ILE A 12 11.12 -13.52 -3.35
N LEU A 13 10.54 -12.64 -4.18
CA LEU A 13 9.74 -11.52 -3.67
C LEU A 13 8.45 -11.99 -2.99
N THR A 14 7.79 -13.01 -3.52
CA THR A 14 6.66 -13.66 -2.85
C THR A 14 7.09 -14.27 -1.51
N GLY A 15 8.23 -14.96 -1.48
CA GLY A 15 8.78 -15.53 -0.25
C GLY A 15 9.06 -14.46 0.82
N ILE A 16 9.63 -13.31 0.43
CA ILE A 16 9.86 -12.19 1.35
C ILE A 16 8.53 -11.62 1.85
N THR A 17 7.55 -11.42 0.96
CA THR A 17 6.23 -10.90 1.34
C THR A 17 5.55 -11.83 2.34
N VAL A 18 5.53 -13.13 2.08
CA VAL A 18 4.95 -14.13 2.99
C VAL A 18 5.70 -14.18 4.31
N ALA A 19 7.05 -14.13 4.29
CA ALA A 19 7.86 -14.12 5.51
C ALA A 19 7.58 -12.87 6.36
N MET A 20 7.45 -11.70 5.74
CA MET A 20 7.06 -10.46 6.42
C MET A 20 5.67 -10.58 7.04
N MET A 21 4.67 -11.04 6.28
CA MET A 21 3.30 -11.26 6.76
C MET A 21 3.29 -12.20 7.98
N ILE A 22 3.91 -13.37 7.87
CA ILE A 22 3.97 -14.35 8.97
C ILE A 22 4.72 -13.76 10.17
N GLY A 23 5.85 -13.08 9.93
CA GLY A 23 6.64 -12.44 10.98
C GLY A 23 5.81 -11.43 11.78
N LEU A 24 5.05 -10.56 11.10
CA LEU A 24 4.18 -9.57 11.74
C LEU A 24 3.05 -10.25 12.54
N ILE A 25 2.40 -11.28 11.99
CA ILE A 25 1.37 -12.06 12.71
C ILE A 25 1.95 -12.72 13.98
N VAL A 26 3.12 -13.34 13.86
CA VAL A 26 3.79 -13.99 15.01
C VAL A 26 4.17 -12.97 16.07
N LEU A 27 4.75 -11.85 15.68
CA LEU A 27 5.06 -10.76 16.61
C LEU A 27 3.82 -10.28 17.34
N ARG A 28 2.71 -10.02 16.62
CA ARG A 28 1.44 -9.60 17.20
C ARG A 28 0.91 -10.61 18.22
N ARG A 29 0.96 -11.90 17.92
CA ARG A 29 0.49 -12.95 18.83
C ARG A 29 1.36 -13.12 20.07
N LEU A 30 2.68 -13.04 19.93
CA LEU A 30 3.62 -13.30 21.03
C LEU A 30 3.70 -12.11 22.00
N PHE A 31 3.66 -10.91 21.52
CA PHE A 31 3.98 -9.71 22.29
C PHE A 31 2.80 -8.75 22.52
N GLY A 32 1.72 -8.83 21.72
CA GLY A 32 0.58 -7.92 21.79
C GLY A 32 -0.19 -7.95 23.13
N GLN A 33 0.00 -8.99 23.92
CA GLN A 33 -0.61 -9.10 25.26
C GLN A 33 0.14 -8.30 26.35
N PHE A 34 1.34 -7.78 26.05
CA PHE A 34 2.19 -7.09 27.04
C PHE A 34 2.12 -5.56 26.92
N MET A 35 1.46 -5.03 25.91
CA MET A 35 1.39 -3.60 25.65
C MET A 35 -0.05 -3.17 25.35
N ASP A 36 -0.34 -1.89 25.54
CA ASP A 36 -1.54 -1.27 24.98
C ASP A 36 -1.63 -1.50 23.47
N LYS A 37 -2.86 -1.69 22.94
CA LYS A 37 -3.09 -2.05 21.55
C LYS A 37 -2.44 -1.06 20.57
N THR A 38 -2.69 0.23 20.77
CA THR A 38 -2.15 1.28 19.88
C THR A 38 -0.62 1.33 19.92
N ALA A 39 -0.03 1.31 21.12
CA ALA A 39 1.42 1.31 21.28
C ALA A 39 2.07 0.08 20.65
N TRP A 40 1.38 -1.06 20.74
CA TRP A 40 1.83 -2.30 20.14
C TRP A 40 1.79 -2.23 18.60
N GLU A 41 0.68 -1.78 18.02
CA GLU A 41 0.53 -1.64 16.58
C GLU A 41 1.57 -0.69 15.98
N LEU A 42 1.78 0.47 16.60
CA LEU A 42 2.85 1.41 16.22
C LEU A 42 4.24 0.76 16.27
N SER A 43 4.50 -0.07 17.31
CA SER A 43 5.77 -0.78 17.45
C SER A 43 5.98 -1.82 16.33
N VAL A 44 4.94 -2.55 15.94
CA VAL A 44 4.98 -3.53 14.85
C VAL A 44 5.29 -2.85 13.52
N GLU A 45 4.62 -1.73 13.21
CA GLU A 45 4.88 -0.99 11.98
C GLU A 45 6.30 -0.39 11.95
N LEU A 46 6.80 0.09 13.08
CA LEU A 46 8.19 0.55 13.19
C LEU A 46 9.19 -0.61 12.94
N ILE A 47 8.92 -1.80 13.49
CA ILE A 47 9.74 -3.00 13.23
C ILE A 47 9.68 -3.36 11.74
N ALA A 48 8.51 -3.27 11.10
CA ALA A 48 8.37 -3.52 9.66
C ALA A 48 9.21 -2.52 8.83
N VAL A 49 9.16 -1.23 9.16
CA VAL A 49 10.01 -0.19 8.54
C VAL A 49 11.49 -0.56 8.68
N ILE A 50 11.95 -0.89 9.89
CA ILE A 50 13.35 -1.26 10.12
C ILE A 50 13.70 -2.50 9.30
N ALA A 51 12.86 -3.52 9.28
CA ALA A 51 13.09 -4.76 8.54
C ALA A 51 13.28 -4.50 7.04
N ILE A 52 12.42 -3.70 6.39
CA ILE A 52 12.56 -3.40 4.95
C ILE A 52 13.81 -2.57 4.65
N VAL A 53 14.16 -1.63 5.52
CA VAL A 53 15.40 -0.85 5.38
C VAL A 53 16.62 -1.75 5.46
N VAL A 54 16.66 -2.67 6.44
CA VAL A 54 17.75 -3.63 6.60
C VAL A 54 17.84 -4.59 5.41
N ILE A 55 16.70 -5.21 5.01
CA ILE A 55 16.63 -6.10 3.86
C ILE A 55 17.10 -5.40 2.58
N ASN A 56 16.63 -4.18 2.35
CA ASN A 56 17.04 -3.44 1.17
C ASN A 56 18.51 -3.04 1.19
N LYS A 57 19.00 -2.54 2.32
CA LYS A 57 20.39 -2.05 2.46
C LYS A 57 21.42 -3.18 2.31
N TYR A 58 21.17 -4.34 2.90
CA TYR A 58 22.17 -5.42 2.97
C TYR A 58 21.96 -6.52 1.95
N TRP A 59 20.79 -6.62 1.34
CA TRP A 59 20.50 -7.72 0.42
C TRP A 59 20.04 -7.30 -0.97
N LEU A 60 18.95 -6.50 -1.09
CA LEU A 60 18.31 -6.24 -2.38
C LEU A 60 18.96 -5.08 -3.14
N HIS A 61 19.41 -4.05 -2.44
CA HIS A 61 20.07 -2.85 -2.97
C HIS A 61 19.26 -2.11 -4.05
N VAL A 62 17.93 -2.03 -3.85
CA VAL A 62 17.05 -1.27 -4.75
C VAL A 62 17.17 0.22 -4.41
N PRO A 63 17.51 1.08 -5.37
CA PRO A 63 17.54 2.53 -5.13
C PRO A 63 16.12 3.06 -4.96
N LEU A 64 15.85 3.67 -3.80
CA LEU A 64 14.57 4.28 -3.46
C LEU A 64 14.67 5.80 -3.58
N SER A 65 13.62 6.43 -4.10
CA SER A 65 13.54 7.88 -4.27
C SER A 65 12.29 8.43 -3.56
N TYR A 66 12.53 9.43 -2.70
CA TYR A 66 11.48 10.10 -1.91
C TYR A 66 11.38 11.59 -2.27
N ARG A 67 11.70 11.95 -3.52
CA ARG A 67 11.68 13.34 -3.96
C ARG A 67 10.26 13.85 -4.09
N TRP A 68 9.94 14.96 -3.44
CA TRP A 68 8.63 15.62 -3.56
C TRP A 68 8.43 16.38 -4.89
N GLN A 69 9.53 16.73 -5.59
CA GLN A 69 9.50 17.42 -6.88
C GLN A 69 9.28 16.43 -8.01
N THR A 70 8.28 16.67 -8.86
CA THR A 70 7.85 15.78 -9.95
C THR A 70 7.86 16.42 -11.34
N HIS A 71 8.68 17.44 -11.58
CA HIS A 71 8.96 18.02 -12.90
C HIS A 71 7.75 18.14 -13.85
N GLY A 72 6.66 18.79 -13.44
CA GLY A 72 5.52 19.10 -14.31
C GLY A 72 4.55 17.94 -14.60
N LEU A 73 4.92 16.70 -14.33
CA LEU A 73 4.05 15.52 -14.51
C LEU A 73 2.98 15.38 -13.39
N PHE A 74 3.13 16.13 -12.31
CA PHE A 74 2.31 16.01 -11.13
C PHE A 74 0.80 16.07 -11.44
N TRP A 75 0.34 17.11 -12.11
CA TRP A 75 -1.08 17.29 -12.43
C TRP A 75 -1.64 16.22 -13.36
N ASN A 76 -0.84 15.73 -14.31
CA ASN A 76 -1.27 14.71 -15.27
C ASN A 76 -1.34 13.30 -14.68
N VAL A 77 -0.66 13.06 -13.54
CA VAL A 77 -0.51 11.73 -12.94
C VAL A 77 -1.18 11.64 -11.58
N CYS A 78 -1.08 12.70 -10.77
CA CYS A 78 -1.48 12.65 -9.36
C CYS A 78 -2.88 13.23 -9.09
N TRP A 79 -3.59 13.81 -10.07
CA TRP A 79 -4.87 14.49 -9.85
C TRP A 79 -5.93 13.58 -9.17
N LEU A 80 -6.02 12.30 -9.57
CA LEU A 80 -6.94 11.36 -8.93
C LEU A 80 -6.51 11.07 -7.49
N GLY A 81 -5.21 10.89 -7.26
CA GLY A 81 -4.67 10.70 -5.91
C GLY A 81 -4.91 11.91 -5.02
N LEU A 82 -4.80 13.13 -5.56
CA LEU A 82 -5.14 14.35 -4.81
C LEU A 82 -6.63 14.41 -4.47
N LEU A 83 -7.50 13.96 -5.37
CA LEU A 83 -8.92 13.84 -5.07
C LEU A 83 -9.16 12.85 -3.92
N LEU A 84 -8.49 11.69 -3.94
CA LEU A 84 -8.52 10.73 -2.83
C LEU A 84 -8.02 11.34 -1.51
N VAL A 85 -6.91 12.07 -1.54
CA VAL A 85 -6.36 12.81 -0.38
C VAL A 85 -7.37 13.81 0.15
N PHE A 86 -8.02 14.57 -0.73
CA PHE A 86 -9.01 15.57 -0.35
C PHE A 86 -10.25 14.94 0.30
N ILE A 87 -10.78 13.87 -0.30
CA ILE A 87 -11.96 13.17 0.23
C ILE A 87 -11.63 12.54 1.60
N ASN A 88 -10.58 11.74 1.70
CA ASN A 88 -10.23 11.04 2.95
C ASN A 88 -9.77 12.02 4.03
N GLY A 89 -9.00 13.05 3.69
CA GLY A 89 -8.65 14.11 4.62
C GLY A 89 -9.89 14.85 5.15
N GLY A 90 -10.88 15.09 4.30
CA GLY A 90 -12.18 15.65 4.69
C GLY A 90 -12.96 14.75 5.63
N VAL A 91 -12.97 13.44 5.37
CA VAL A 91 -13.60 12.43 6.26
C VAL A 91 -12.90 12.40 7.62
N PHE A 92 -11.56 12.39 7.65
CA PHE A 92 -10.79 12.47 8.90
C PHE A 92 -11.14 13.73 9.69
N ILE A 93 -11.09 14.91 9.05
CA ILE A 93 -11.41 16.19 9.70
C ILE A 93 -12.84 16.17 10.25
N GLY A 94 -13.82 15.71 9.47
CA GLY A 94 -15.20 15.56 9.91
C GLY A 94 -15.34 14.64 11.12
N SER A 95 -14.73 13.47 11.09
CA SER A 95 -14.72 12.51 12.19
C SER A 95 -14.04 13.07 13.44
N TYR A 96 -12.95 13.81 13.28
CA TYR A 96 -12.24 14.47 14.37
C TYR A 96 -13.12 15.53 15.06
N PHE A 97 -13.82 16.37 14.30
CA PHE A 97 -14.74 17.37 14.87
C PHE A 97 -15.94 16.76 15.59
N VAL A 98 -16.41 15.60 15.14
CA VAL A 98 -17.49 14.87 15.82
C VAL A 98 -17.01 14.26 17.14
N ASN A 99 -15.84 13.59 17.12
CA ASN A 99 -15.36 12.82 18.28
C ASN A 99 -14.45 13.64 19.21
N THR A 100 -13.79 14.70 18.71
CA THR A 100 -12.91 15.63 19.45
C THR A 100 -11.81 14.96 20.29
N LYS A 101 -11.35 13.77 19.89
CA LYS A 101 -10.30 13.01 20.60
C LYS A 101 -8.91 13.31 20.03
N PHE A 102 -8.17 14.16 20.72
CA PHE A 102 -6.88 14.67 20.25
C PHE A 102 -5.79 13.60 20.20
N VAL A 103 -5.63 12.79 21.26
CA VAL A 103 -4.57 11.78 21.32
C VAL A 103 -4.77 10.72 20.24
N PRO A 104 -5.95 10.07 20.08
CA PRO A 104 -6.24 9.19 18.96
C PRO A 104 -6.00 9.82 17.58
N GLY A 105 -6.22 11.13 17.44
CA GLY A 105 -5.93 11.85 16.20
C GLY A 105 -4.44 11.87 15.86
N ILE A 106 -3.57 12.10 16.84
CA ILE A 106 -2.12 12.05 16.65
C ILE A 106 -1.65 10.62 16.36
N GLU A 107 -2.15 9.65 17.12
CA GLU A 107 -1.82 8.23 16.93
C GLU A 107 -2.19 7.75 15.53
N ALA A 108 -3.38 8.11 15.05
CA ALA A 108 -3.82 7.80 13.69
C ALA A 108 -2.93 8.42 12.62
N VAL A 109 -2.52 9.68 12.78
CA VAL A 109 -1.59 10.33 11.85
C VAL A 109 -0.25 9.61 11.82
N VAL A 110 0.32 9.31 12.99
CA VAL A 110 1.62 8.60 13.08
C VAL A 110 1.51 7.22 12.46
N MET A 111 0.44 6.48 12.78
CA MET A 111 0.19 5.14 12.23
C MET A 111 0.08 5.17 10.70
N SER A 112 -0.77 6.05 10.17
CA SER A 112 -0.97 6.19 8.72
C SER A 112 0.33 6.54 7.99
N LEU A 113 1.18 7.39 8.57
CA LEU A 113 2.48 7.73 8.00
C LEU A 113 3.44 6.54 8.04
N LEU A 114 3.49 5.76 9.12
CA LEU A 114 4.33 4.56 9.22
C LEU A 114 3.90 3.49 8.21
N VAL A 115 2.61 3.20 8.13
CA VAL A 115 2.05 2.23 7.17
C VAL A 115 2.30 2.69 5.74
N GLY A 116 1.97 3.94 5.40
CA GLY A 116 2.22 4.48 4.07
C GLY A 116 3.71 4.46 3.70
N PHE A 117 4.62 4.76 4.64
CA PHE A 117 6.06 4.66 4.42
C PHE A 117 6.50 3.21 4.22
N TYR A 118 6.09 2.30 5.11
CA TYR A 118 6.45 0.89 5.05
C TYR A 118 5.95 0.25 3.75
N GLU A 119 4.66 0.33 3.49
CA GLU A 119 4.05 -0.39 2.38
C GLU A 119 4.47 0.16 1.02
N GLU A 120 4.54 1.49 0.86
CA GLU A 120 5.01 2.08 -0.40
C GLU A 120 6.49 1.82 -0.65
N SER A 121 7.34 1.91 0.39
CA SER A 121 8.77 1.56 0.24
C SER A 121 8.95 0.10 -0.14
N PHE A 122 8.17 -0.79 0.45
CA PHE A 122 8.28 -2.22 0.19
C PHE A 122 7.70 -2.60 -1.18
N PHE A 123 6.42 -2.26 -1.44
CA PHE A 123 5.75 -2.73 -2.66
C PHE A 123 6.09 -1.90 -3.90
N ARG A 124 6.07 -0.55 -3.81
CA ARG A 124 6.34 0.33 -4.96
C ARG A 124 7.82 0.68 -5.10
N GLY A 125 8.56 0.62 -4.00
CA GLY A 125 10.01 0.78 -4.03
C GLY A 125 10.73 -0.53 -4.37
N ILE A 126 10.76 -1.45 -3.41
CA ILE A 126 11.60 -2.65 -3.48
C ILE A 126 11.05 -3.68 -4.46
N ILE A 127 9.80 -4.12 -4.28
CA ILE A 127 9.20 -5.18 -5.10
C ILE A 127 9.07 -4.72 -6.55
N LEU A 128 8.39 -3.60 -6.80
CA LEU A 128 8.19 -3.08 -8.15
C LEU A 128 9.52 -2.78 -8.83
N GLY A 129 10.46 -2.12 -8.13
CA GLY A 129 11.78 -1.82 -8.66
C GLY A 129 12.54 -3.07 -9.09
N GLN A 130 12.54 -4.12 -8.26
CA GLN A 130 13.20 -5.39 -8.57
C GLN A 130 12.51 -6.14 -9.73
N LEU A 131 11.16 -6.08 -9.83
CA LEU A 131 10.42 -6.65 -10.95
C LEU A 131 10.73 -5.91 -12.27
N VAL A 132 10.71 -4.57 -12.26
CA VAL A 132 11.07 -3.74 -13.44
C VAL A 132 12.49 -4.02 -13.91
N HIS A 133 13.43 -4.23 -12.98
CA HIS A 133 14.82 -4.55 -13.31
C HIS A 133 14.98 -5.92 -13.97
N ASN A 134 14.28 -6.94 -13.48
CA ASN A 134 14.49 -8.33 -13.92
C ASN A 134 13.55 -8.78 -15.04
N PHE A 135 12.35 -8.20 -15.15
CA PHE A 135 11.43 -8.56 -16.21
C PHE A 135 11.94 -8.04 -17.57
N LYS A 136 11.66 -8.82 -18.62
CA LYS A 136 12.06 -8.51 -19.99
C LYS A 136 10.84 -8.53 -20.92
N GLY A 137 11.03 -8.02 -22.14
CA GLY A 137 10.02 -8.04 -23.17
C GLY A 137 9.06 -6.83 -23.16
N ARG A 138 8.12 -6.87 -24.11
CA ARG A 138 7.22 -5.75 -24.45
C ARG A 138 6.33 -5.30 -23.27
N TYR A 139 5.89 -6.24 -22.43
CA TYR A 139 4.92 -6.00 -21.35
C TYR A 139 5.57 -5.93 -19.97
N ARG A 140 6.92 -5.80 -19.88
CA ARG A 140 7.66 -5.87 -18.64
C ARG A 140 7.12 -4.92 -17.54
N ILE A 141 6.77 -3.68 -17.92
CA ILE A 141 6.26 -2.67 -16.97
C ILE A 141 4.88 -3.07 -16.46
N VAL A 142 3.95 -3.40 -17.36
CA VAL A 142 2.58 -3.79 -16.97
C VAL A 142 2.62 -5.05 -16.10
N ASN A 143 3.42 -6.05 -16.47
CA ASN A 143 3.55 -7.28 -15.67
C ASN A 143 4.16 -6.99 -14.30
N ALA A 144 5.16 -6.12 -14.21
CA ALA A 144 5.73 -5.70 -12.92
C ALA A 144 4.72 -4.99 -12.03
N VAL A 145 3.92 -4.08 -12.61
CA VAL A 145 2.82 -3.40 -11.91
C VAL A 145 1.80 -4.39 -11.39
N LEU A 146 1.32 -5.30 -12.25
CA LEU A 146 0.30 -6.29 -11.87
C LEU A 146 0.81 -7.22 -10.76
N VAL A 147 2.02 -7.78 -10.90
CA VAL A 147 2.59 -8.69 -9.89
C VAL A 147 2.81 -7.97 -8.56
N SER A 148 3.37 -6.75 -8.57
CA SER A 148 3.56 -5.95 -7.35
C SER A 148 2.23 -5.67 -6.66
N SER A 149 1.19 -5.32 -7.43
CA SER A 149 -0.14 -4.98 -6.90
C SER A 149 -0.87 -6.21 -6.34
N VAL A 150 -0.74 -7.36 -6.99
CA VAL A 150 -1.29 -8.63 -6.47
C VAL A 150 -0.60 -9.04 -5.17
N LEU A 151 0.74 -8.92 -5.09
CA LEU A 151 1.47 -9.20 -3.85
C LEU A 151 1.06 -8.24 -2.73
N PHE A 152 0.84 -6.98 -3.05
CA PHE A 152 0.33 -5.99 -2.11
C PHE A 152 -1.06 -6.36 -1.58
N GLY A 153 -2.01 -6.65 -2.44
CA GLY A 153 -3.35 -7.08 -2.00
C GLY A 153 -3.30 -8.36 -1.17
N LEU A 154 -2.52 -9.36 -1.60
CA LEU A 154 -2.37 -10.63 -0.87
C LEU A 154 -1.70 -10.48 0.50
N MET A 155 -0.92 -9.42 0.75
CA MET A 155 -0.39 -9.12 2.08
C MET A 155 -1.52 -8.98 3.11
N HIS A 156 -2.65 -8.39 2.71
CA HIS A 156 -3.83 -8.24 3.57
C HIS A 156 -4.52 -9.57 3.91
N ALA A 157 -4.21 -10.67 3.21
CA ALA A 157 -4.69 -11.99 3.61
C ALA A 157 -4.19 -12.41 5.02
N GLY A 158 -3.17 -11.74 5.56
CA GLY A 158 -2.77 -11.87 6.96
C GLY A 158 -3.92 -11.67 7.94
N HIS A 159 -4.87 -10.80 7.62
CA HIS A 159 -6.06 -10.52 8.46
C HIS A 159 -6.99 -11.73 8.66
N PHE A 160 -6.90 -12.76 7.81
CA PHE A 160 -7.59 -14.04 8.08
C PHE A 160 -7.00 -14.80 9.27
N PHE A 161 -5.76 -14.51 9.62
CA PHE A 161 -4.95 -15.30 10.58
C PHE A 161 -4.60 -14.50 11.83
N ASP A 162 -4.71 -13.18 11.81
CA ASP A 162 -4.55 -12.36 12.99
C ASP A 162 -5.90 -12.16 13.69
N ASN A 163 -5.86 -11.99 15.02
CA ASN A 163 -7.06 -11.81 15.85
C ASN A 163 -7.57 -10.36 15.79
N PHE A 164 -7.40 -9.65 14.67
CA PHE A 164 -7.90 -8.27 14.53
C PHE A 164 -9.42 -8.17 14.48
N GLY A 165 -10.12 -9.31 14.45
CA GLY A 165 -11.58 -9.32 14.41
C GLY A 165 -12.19 -8.88 13.08
N GLN A 166 -11.37 -8.68 12.04
CA GLN A 166 -11.88 -8.38 10.70
C GLN A 166 -12.59 -9.60 10.12
N SER A 167 -13.79 -9.41 9.55
CA SER A 167 -14.52 -10.51 8.94
C SER A 167 -13.81 -11.01 7.66
N GLY A 168 -13.95 -12.28 7.34
CA GLY A 168 -13.36 -12.85 6.12
C GLY A 168 -13.86 -12.17 4.84
N ILE A 169 -15.10 -11.67 4.84
CA ILE A 169 -15.68 -10.91 3.73
C ILE A 169 -14.95 -9.58 3.58
N ASN A 170 -14.80 -8.81 4.67
CA ASN A 170 -14.11 -7.53 4.64
C ASN A 170 -12.64 -7.69 4.23
N THR A 171 -11.97 -8.74 4.69
CA THR A 171 -10.60 -9.07 4.24
C THR A 171 -10.56 -9.35 2.73
N THR A 172 -11.53 -10.07 2.20
CA THR A 172 -11.60 -10.36 0.75
C THR A 172 -11.84 -9.09 -0.06
N LEU A 173 -12.74 -8.22 0.38
CA LEU A 173 -12.98 -6.91 -0.24
C LEU A 173 -11.72 -6.04 -0.18
N GLN A 174 -11.03 -6.02 0.96
CA GLN A 174 -9.78 -5.29 1.14
C GLN A 174 -8.69 -5.76 0.17
N ILE A 175 -8.51 -7.06 -0.01
CA ILE A 175 -7.58 -7.61 -1.01
C ILE A 175 -7.92 -7.07 -2.40
N GLY A 176 -9.21 -7.05 -2.76
CA GLY A 176 -9.69 -6.57 -4.06
C GLY A 176 -9.36 -5.10 -4.31
N TYR A 177 -9.77 -4.21 -3.41
CA TYR A 177 -9.50 -2.79 -3.61
C TYR A 177 -8.01 -2.44 -3.44
N ALA A 178 -7.28 -3.14 -2.58
CA ALA A 178 -5.84 -2.96 -2.44
C ALA A 178 -5.08 -3.29 -3.74
N ILE A 179 -5.48 -4.34 -4.48
CA ILE A 179 -4.94 -4.62 -5.82
C ILE A 179 -5.19 -3.44 -6.76
N CYS A 180 -6.41 -2.90 -6.79
CA CYS A 180 -6.76 -1.78 -7.66
C CYS A 180 -5.96 -0.52 -7.34
N LEU A 181 -5.89 -0.13 -6.07
CA LEU A 181 -5.05 0.98 -5.59
C LEU A 181 -3.58 0.71 -5.85
N GLY A 182 -3.15 -0.55 -5.69
CA GLY A 182 -1.80 -1.03 -5.98
C GLY A 182 -1.34 -0.72 -7.39
N VAL A 183 -2.20 -0.96 -8.36
CA VAL A 183 -1.92 -0.65 -9.78
C VAL A 183 -1.77 0.86 -9.99
N TYR A 184 -2.66 1.66 -9.40
CA TYR A 184 -2.59 3.11 -9.53
C TYR A 184 -1.34 3.70 -8.85
N PHE A 185 -1.04 3.31 -7.61
CA PHE A 185 0.13 3.79 -6.90
C PHE A 185 1.44 3.35 -7.57
N SER A 186 1.50 2.12 -8.10
CA SER A 186 2.63 1.67 -8.90
C SER A 186 2.82 2.52 -10.16
N ALA A 187 1.72 2.89 -10.82
CA ALA A 187 1.76 3.76 -11.99
C ALA A 187 2.23 5.19 -11.63
N VAL A 188 1.75 5.76 -10.52
CA VAL A 188 2.19 7.07 -10.01
C VAL A 188 3.68 7.04 -9.71
N THR A 189 4.17 6.03 -8.97
CA THR A 189 5.60 5.86 -8.67
C THR A 189 6.44 5.78 -9.93
N LEU A 190 6.04 4.96 -10.91
CA LEU A 190 6.78 4.81 -12.17
C LEU A 190 6.79 6.10 -13.00
N ARG A 191 5.70 6.86 -13.01
CA ARG A 191 5.60 8.11 -13.78
C ARG A 191 6.34 9.26 -13.12
N THR A 192 6.35 9.34 -11.81
CA THR A 192 7.02 10.41 -11.06
C THR A 192 8.48 10.08 -10.73
N GLY A 193 8.85 8.81 -10.72
CA GLY A 193 10.14 8.34 -10.23
C GLY A 193 10.34 8.56 -8.74
N SER A 194 9.24 8.65 -7.98
CA SER A 194 9.25 8.97 -6.55
C SER A 194 8.15 8.23 -5.78
N LEU A 195 8.48 7.85 -4.55
CA LEU A 195 7.56 7.23 -3.58
C LEU A 195 6.78 8.27 -2.76
N PHE A 196 7.24 9.52 -2.71
CA PHE A 196 6.70 10.54 -1.80
C PHE A 196 5.18 10.71 -1.95
N TRP A 197 4.70 10.85 -3.18
CA TRP A 197 3.27 11.11 -3.42
C TRP A 197 2.39 9.90 -3.14
N THR A 198 2.87 8.70 -3.44
CA THR A 198 2.12 7.48 -3.11
C THR A 198 2.06 7.25 -1.61
N MET A 199 3.11 7.58 -0.85
CA MET A 199 3.09 7.58 0.60
C MET A 199 2.06 8.55 1.19
N VAL A 200 2.00 9.78 0.67
CA VAL A 200 1.02 10.77 1.10
C VAL A 200 -0.41 10.30 0.79
N MET A 201 -0.63 9.79 -0.43
CA MET A 201 -1.95 9.29 -0.83
C MET A 201 -2.37 8.10 0.03
N HIS A 202 -1.48 7.15 0.27
CA HIS A 202 -1.74 5.97 1.08
C HIS A 202 -2.02 6.34 2.53
N ALA A 203 -1.13 7.09 3.17
CA ALA A 203 -1.32 7.54 4.54
C ALA A 203 -2.64 8.29 4.73
N THR A 204 -3.03 9.16 3.78
CA THR A 204 -4.29 9.89 3.86
C THR A 204 -5.49 8.98 3.63
N PHE A 205 -5.35 7.92 2.82
CA PHE A 205 -6.39 6.94 2.59
C PHE A 205 -6.73 6.15 3.87
N ASP A 206 -5.72 5.74 4.63
CA ASP A 206 -5.89 4.95 5.85
C ASP A 206 -6.26 5.78 7.08
N LEU A 207 -5.94 7.08 7.06
CA LEU A 207 -6.08 7.98 8.21
C LEU A 207 -7.48 7.98 8.86
N PRO A 208 -8.62 8.02 8.12
CA PRO A 208 -9.94 7.96 8.74
C PRO A 208 -10.19 6.65 9.48
N SER A 209 -9.74 5.54 8.92
CA SER A 209 -9.94 4.20 9.49
C SER A 209 -9.18 4.04 10.80
N PHE A 210 -7.91 4.44 10.84
CA PHE A 210 -7.12 4.42 12.08
C PHE A 210 -7.67 5.38 13.13
N TYR A 211 -8.13 6.57 12.71
CA TYR A 211 -8.72 7.48 13.67
C TYR A 211 -9.97 6.92 14.33
N LEU A 212 -10.88 6.35 13.57
CA LEU A 212 -12.09 5.74 14.12
C LEU A 212 -11.76 4.53 14.99
N GLU A 213 -10.80 3.70 14.58
CA GLU A 213 -10.34 2.56 15.38
C GLU A 213 -9.78 3.01 16.73
N PHE A 214 -8.88 3.99 16.76
CA PHE A 214 -8.25 4.45 18.00
C PHE A 214 -9.20 5.31 18.87
N ALA A 215 -10.08 6.10 18.24
CA ALA A 215 -11.04 6.94 18.96
C ALA A 215 -12.18 6.15 19.58
N GLU A 216 -12.68 5.13 18.91
CA GLU A 216 -13.87 4.40 19.32
C GLU A 216 -13.56 3.03 19.91
N HIS A 217 -12.30 2.58 19.85
CA HIS A 217 -11.88 1.21 20.14
C HIS A 217 -12.70 0.17 19.36
N ALA A 218 -13.28 0.59 18.25
CA ALA A 218 -14.14 -0.20 17.40
C ALA A 218 -13.36 -0.68 16.17
N ASN A 219 -13.35 -1.97 15.94
CA ASN A 219 -12.90 -2.48 14.65
C ASN A 219 -14.06 -2.34 13.66
N ILE A 220 -14.01 -1.30 12.83
CA ILE A 220 -15.05 -0.97 11.83
C ILE A 220 -15.27 -2.13 10.85
N LEU A 221 -14.26 -2.97 10.67
CA LEU A 221 -14.27 -4.10 9.74
C LEU A 221 -14.71 -5.43 10.40
N SER A 222 -15.07 -5.43 11.69
CA SER A 222 -15.40 -6.65 12.45
C SER A 222 -16.81 -7.18 12.21
N GLY A 223 -17.71 -6.39 11.64
CA GLY A 223 -19.11 -6.78 11.43
C GLY A 223 -19.30 -7.91 10.44
N SER A 224 -20.24 -8.84 10.71
CA SER A 224 -20.76 -9.75 9.69
C SER A 224 -21.67 -8.97 8.74
N MET A 225 -21.45 -9.04 7.44
CA MET A 225 -22.33 -8.42 6.45
C MET A 225 -23.48 -9.38 6.08
N PRO A 226 -24.77 -8.98 6.20
CA PRO A 226 -25.86 -9.66 5.54
C PRO A 226 -25.65 -9.74 4.03
N GLY A 227 -26.26 -10.71 3.36
CA GLY A 227 -26.04 -10.94 1.93
C GLY A 227 -26.35 -9.72 1.04
N GLU A 228 -27.39 -8.93 1.40
CA GLU A 228 -27.74 -7.69 0.67
C GLU A 228 -26.65 -6.61 0.82
N GLU A 229 -26.08 -6.44 2.00
CA GLU A 229 -24.98 -5.52 2.26
C GLU A 229 -23.70 -5.95 1.53
N LEU A 230 -23.46 -7.26 1.41
CA LEU A 230 -22.33 -7.77 0.64
C LEU A 230 -22.43 -7.40 -0.84
N VAL A 231 -23.61 -7.58 -1.45
CA VAL A 231 -23.82 -7.22 -2.86
C VAL A 231 -23.64 -5.72 -3.06
N PHE A 232 -24.19 -4.91 -2.15
CA PHE A 232 -24.00 -3.46 -2.19
C PHE A 232 -22.53 -3.06 -2.06
N SER A 233 -21.78 -3.66 -1.14
CA SER A 233 -20.36 -3.41 -0.94
C SER A 233 -19.53 -3.81 -2.15
N LEU A 234 -19.80 -4.96 -2.77
CA LEU A 234 -19.15 -5.41 -4.00
C LEU A 234 -19.38 -4.43 -5.17
N ILE A 235 -20.62 -3.96 -5.34
CA ILE A 235 -20.96 -2.97 -6.37
C ILE A 235 -20.27 -1.64 -6.06
N SER A 236 -20.33 -1.19 -4.82
CA SER A 236 -19.68 0.04 -4.37
C SER A 236 -18.17 0.00 -4.64
N ASP A 237 -17.49 -1.07 -4.23
CA ASP A 237 -16.06 -1.25 -4.46
C ASP A 237 -15.73 -1.30 -5.96
N ALA A 238 -16.53 -2.01 -6.75
CA ALA A 238 -16.35 -2.06 -8.19
C ALA A 238 -16.47 -0.65 -8.81
N VAL A 239 -17.49 0.12 -8.44
CA VAL A 239 -17.70 1.48 -8.94
C VAL A 239 -16.55 2.43 -8.55
N HIS A 240 -16.02 2.30 -7.33
CA HIS A 240 -14.97 3.20 -6.84
C HIS A 240 -13.57 2.78 -7.32
N TYR A 241 -13.24 1.50 -7.30
CA TYR A 241 -11.86 1.04 -7.48
C TYR A 241 -11.54 0.51 -8.90
N LEU A 242 -12.52 0.05 -9.69
CA LEU A 242 -12.26 -0.30 -11.10
C LEU A 242 -11.81 0.90 -11.95
N PRO A 243 -12.40 2.10 -11.84
CA PRO A 243 -11.86 3.28 -12.52
C PRO A 243 -10.42 3.60 -12.12
N VAL A 244 -10.08 3.44 -10.82
CA VAL A 244 -8.72 3.66 -10.30
C VAL A 244 -7.72 2.68 -10.94
N LEU A 245 -8.08 1.39 -11.02
CA LEU A 245 -7.32 0.36 -11.72
C LEU A 245 -7.10 0.73 -13.19
N LEU A 246 -8.18 1.09 -13.90
CA LEU A 246 -8.11 1.41 -15.34
C LEU A 246 -7.24 2.64 -15.61
N ILE A 247 -7.34 3.67 -14.76
CA ILE A 247 -6.49 4.86 -14.84
C ILE A 247 -5.03 4.47 -14.58
N GLY A 248 -4.74 3.63 -13.60
CA GLY A 248 -3.41 3.13 -13.33
C GLY A 248 -2.81 2.40 -14.55
N LEU A 249 -3.56 1.50 -15.16
CA LEU A 249 -3.13 0.81 -16.39
C LEU A 249 -2.93 1.79 -17.57
N TRP A 250 -3.80 2.77 -17.71
CA TRP A 250 -3.67 3.80 -18.73
C TRP A 250 -2.41 4.66 -18.54
N LEU A 251 -2.02 4.96 -17.31
CA LEU A 251 -0.80 5.70 -16.98
C LEU A 251 0.48 4.95 -17.35
N VAL A 252 0.47 3.62 -17.39
CA VAL A 252 1.63 2.79 -17.79
C VAL A 252 1.52 2.22 -19.20
N ARG A 253 0.60 2.75 -20.03
CA ARG A 253 0.43 2.31 -21.42
C ARG A 253 1.69 2.54 -22.25
N LYS A 254 1.78 1.85 -23.39
CA LYS A 254 2.97 1.83 -24.27
C LYS A 254 3.51 3.23 -24.62
N SER A 255 2.65 4.22 -24.86
CA SER A 255 3.06 5.59 -25.19
C SER A 255 3.79 6.32 -24.04
N GLN A 256 3.75 5.82 -22.83
CA GLN A 256 4.35 6.43 -21.65
C GLN A 256 5.70 5.76 -21.27
N LEU A 257 6.11 4.69 -21.96
CA LEU A 257 7.31 3.93 -21.60
C LEU A 257 8.60 4.74 -21.63
N ALA A 258 8.73 5.68 -22.56
CA ALA A 258 9.92 6.52 -22.64
C ALA A 258 10.08 7.40 -21.40
N GLU A 259 8.98 8.01 -20.92
CA GLU A 259 8.99 8.84 -19.72
C GLU A 259 9.23 7.99 -18.46
N ILE A 260 8.60 6.81 -18.39
CA ILE A 260 8.80 5.85 -17.29
C ILE A 260 10.29 5.44 -17.23
N HIS A 261 10.91 5.13 -18.35
CA HIS A 261 12.32 4.78 -18.39
C HIS A 261 13.22 5.94 -17.96
N HIS A 262 12.90 7.16 -18.38
CA HIS A 262 13.63 8.35 -17.95
C HIS A 262 13.52 8.60 -16.45
N ALA A 263 12.31 8.49 -15.90
CA ALA A 263 12.04 8.69 -14.47
C ALA A 263 12.70 7.62 -13.57
N ASN A 264 12.90 6.39 -14.11
CA ASN A 264 13.36 5.22 -13.34
C ASN A 264 14.66 4.62 -13.90
N GLN A 265 15.59 5.44 -14.36
CA GLN A 265 16.85 4.96 -14.96
C GLN A 265 17.60 3.96 -14.07
N ALA A 266 17.58 4.16 -12.75
CA ALA A 266 18.26 3.29 -11.80
C ALA A 266 17.62 1.87 -11.70
N TRP A 267 16.37 1.68 -12.13
CA TRP A 267 15.70 0.38 -12.16
C TRP A 267 15.77 -0.29 -13.53
N VAL A 268 15.89 0.49 -14.58
CA VAL A 268 15.82 0.03 -15.98
C VAL A 268 17.18 -0.42 -16.51
N ASN A 269 18.26 0.18 -16.00
CA ASN A 269 19.67 -0.14 -16.33
C ASN A 269 20.21 -1.20 -15.37
#